data_2cf166b0c8fda7d27182ffd3c39f11cc
#
_entry.id   2cf166b0c8fda7d27182ffd3c39f11cc
#
_cell.length_a   1.000
_cell.length_b   1.000
_cell.length_c   1.000
_cell.angle_alpha   90.00
_cell.angle_beta   90.00
_cell.angle_gamma   90.00
#
_symmetry.space_group_name_H-M   'P 1'
#
loop_
_entity.id
_entity.type
_entity.pdbx_description
1 polymer ?
#
loop_
_entity_poly.entity_id
_entity_poly.type
_entity_poly.pdbx_seq_one_letter_code
_entity_poly.pdbx_strand_id
1 'polypeptide(L)'
;MKFLLLAGALVCSLGFMASCSSSDDSSDDGNNWDWKPSSNFSGDPSEMKFAAVSGVARDKWQKPIGGVRVTSGTQTVTTDLNGFYQFNQVNVQNNHVLISFSKEGYGSVVRSVAYEAGQPAHLDVCMATSKTSPVSTNSASTITASNDNTGHQAKIDLDGGFTDNGAAYSGSVTATTVYLDPDDFTFAEQMPGDLSAIRSADNGGGAVQLVSYGMVSVDFTGDNGQKLELAPGKQAKITFPIPNKFSGQTPPNEIPLWWFDEATGLWKEEGKATLNGNVYEGYVNHFTWWNLDSPELTAHLKVTVQDKNGNKLANVPIDIDGQRTFYTDSKGVMKCDIPSETKLYVRVASEAYGNYADFGGTEFKQEIQVGGDQTKTMTITIPARAPRIYGTVTNTGGSNVCALYIAYGGWQQTGSVMSDVNGLYSLYAPASFTGAAVLFARFADGSLIKKEIVITNEDQRIDLTVNAASGAGTGMFRVYSNQLGLNMSYALPAAQDGGLWTAEVQGGSFNISGEKELAKDETPMPEGLTPDEQWKWEEQHMQSGREQFNFYIQGYDPSKTEFESAIFSYYLEAGPHFQLHATGKATVTLNNGIYNIKMKGVSATFSDQMSGIDDNSKVTADIEFSAKKK
;
A
#
# COMPACT_ATOMS: atom_id res chain seq x y z
N MET A 1 -26.28 -8.55 63.94
CA MET A 1 -26.83 -9.88 63.66
C MET A 1 -26.56 -10.18 62.20
N LYS A 2 -25.44 -10.86 61.98
CA LYS A 2 -25.30 -12.18 61.35
C LYS A 2 -25.93 -12.22 59.92
N PHE A 3 -25.29 -12.59 58.83
CA PHE A 3 -24.18 -13.53 58.57
C PHE A 3 -23.52 -13.23 57.24
N LEU A 4 -22.26 -13.38 57.22
CA LEU A 4 -21.34 -13.69 56.11
C LEU A 4 -21.77 -14.95 55.33
N LEU A 5 -21.52 -15.01 54.03
CA LEU A 5 -21.06 -16.24 53.40
C LEU A 5 -20.28 -15.94 52.11
N LEU A 6 -19.04 -16.37 52.15
CA LEU A 6 -18.09 -16.58 51.06
C LEU A 6 -18.51 -17.81 50.24
N ALA A 7 -18.31 -17.76 48.93
CA ALA A 7 -17.95 -18.91 48.11
C ALA A 7 -17.56 -18.33 46.73
N GLY A 8 -16.40 -18.47 46.15
CA GLY A 8 -15.65 -19.68 45.94
C GLY A 8 -15.39 -19.70 44.45
N ALA A 9 -14.18 -19.26 44.04
CA ALA A 9 -13.73 -19.31 42.64
C ALA A 9 -13.67 -20.79 42.21
N LEU A 10 -14.31 -21.10 41.09
CA LEU A 10 -14.07 -22.32 40.36
C LEU A 10 -13.60 -21.95 38.94
N VAL A 11 -12.31 -22.08 38.74
CA VAL A 11 -11.68 -22.05 37.40
C VAL A 11 -12.07 -23.33 36.70
N CYS A 12 -12.93 -23.25 35.70
CA CYS A 12 -13.10 -24.31 34.70
C CYS A 12 -12.41 -23.89 33.42
N SER A 13 -11.23 -24.46 33.21
CA SER A 13 -10.57 -24.55 31.93
C SER A 13 -11.37 -25.49 31.01
N LEU A 14 -12.16 -24.95 30.10
CA LEU A 14 -12.76 -25.71 29.01
C LEU A 14 -11.99 -25.37 27.74
N GLY A 15 -11.16 -26.35 27.33
CA GLY A 15 -10.58 -26.37 26.02
C GLY A 15 -11.68 -26.51 24.98
N PHE A 16 -11.81 -25.50 24.12
CA PHE A 16 -12.58 -25.64 22.89
C PHE A 16 -11.70 -26.29 21.84
N MET A 17 -11.89 -27.58 21.68
CA MET A 17 -11.61 -28.26 20.44
C MET A 17 -12.67 -27.80 19.45
N ALA A 18 -12.31 -26.93 18.53
CA ALA A 18 -13.15 -26.64 17.39
C ALA A 18 -13.12 -27.85 16.45
N SER A 19 -14.12 -28.72 16.57
CA SER A 19 -14.41 -29.69 15.53
C SER A 19 -14.93 -28.96 14.32
N CYS A 20 -14.27 -29.09 13.18
CA CYS A 20 -14.86 -28.79 11.89
C CYS A 20 -16.02 -29.75 11.65
N SER A 21 -17.24 -29.34 11.94
CA SER A 21 -18.42 -29.96 11.37
C SER A 21 -18.77 -29.22 10.09
N SER A 22 -18.58 -29.90 8.98
CA SER A 22 -19.19 -29.60 7.70
C SER A 22 -20.70 -29.76 7.83
N SER A 23 -21.41 -28.65 7.87
CA SER A 23 -22.79 -28.49 7.41
C SER A 23 -23.19 -27.06 7.75
N ASP A 24 -23.22 -26.24 6.75
CA ASP A 24 -24.31 -25.31 6.49
C ASP A 24 -24.03 -24.68 5.13
N ASP A 25 -24.41 -25.43 4.13
CA ASP A 25 -24.90 -24.89 2.87
C ASP A 25 -26.27 -24.29 3.18
N SER A 26 -26.32 -23.29 4.06
CA SER A 26 -27.45 -22.40 4.08
C SER A 26 -27.26 -21.49 2.87
N SER A 27 -28.10 -21.72 1.88
CA SER A 27 -28.36 -20.91 0.73
C SER A 27 -28.09 -19.42 1.04
N ASP A 28 -26.87 -18.95 0.78
CA ASP A 28 -26.60 -17.56 0.48
C ASP A 28 -27.24 -17.34 -0.90
N ASP A 29 -28.55 -17.20 -0.90
CA ASP A 29 -29.33 -16.79 -2.02
C ASP A 29 -28.87 -15.36 -2.34
N GLY A 30 -28.07 -15.25 -3.37
CA GLY A 30 -27.27 -14.15 -3.88
C GLY A 30 -27.87 -12.74 -3.91
N ASN A 31 -28.83 -12.45 -3.04
CA ASN A 31 -29.60 -11.21 -3.00
C ASN A 31 -29.33 -10.33 -1.78
N ASN A 32 -28.38 -10.66 -0.92
CA ASN A 32 -28.04 -9.80 0.20
C ASN A 32 -26.79 -8.95 -0.11
N TRP A 33 -26.92 -8.07 -1.09
CA TRP A 33 -26.04 -6.93 -1.24
C TRP A 33 -26.51 -5.86 -0.27
N ASP A 34 -25.97 -5.85 0.94
CA ASP A 34 -26.34 -4.90 2.00
C ASP A 34 -25.83 -3.48 1.75
N TRP A 35 -25.40 -3.18 0.51
CA TRP A 35 -25.04 -1.83 0.16
C TRP A 35 -26.27 -1.07 -0.37
N LYS A 36 -26.82 -0.25 0.48
CA LYS A 36 -27.72 0.83 0.08
C LYS A 36 -27.06 2.13 0.51
N PRO A 37 -26.91 3.12 -0.38
CA PRO A 37 -26.53 4.45 0.05
C PRO A 37 -27.58 4.95 1.04
N SER A 38 -27.34 4.80 2.33
CA SER A 38 -28.23 5.39 3.32
C SER A 38 -27.84 6.84 3.50
N SER A 39 -28.73 7.73 3.11
CA SER A 39 -28.60 9.17 3.30
C SER A 39 -28.70 9.61 4.77
N ASN A 40 -28.88 8.69 5.72
CA ASN A 40 -29.07 9.01 7.13
C ASN A 40 -28.31 8.04 8.04
N PHE A 41 -27.14 8.48 8.50
CA PHE A 41 -26.51 7.93 9.67
C PHE A 41 -27.34 8.37 10.90
N SER A 42 -28.08 7.47 11.51
CA SER A 42 -28.60 7.67 12.87
C SER A 42 -27.43 7.40 13.82
N GLY A 43 -26.84 8.46 14.39
CA GLY A 43 -25.61 8.37 15.18
C GLY A 43 -25.75 7.65 16.52
N ASP A 44 -26.15 6.38 16.52
CA ASP A 44 -26.04 5.53 17.72
C ASP A 44 -24.60 5.03 17.84
N PRO A 45 -23.83 5.44 18.88
CA PRO A 45 -22.46 4.98 19.09
C PRO A 45 -22.32 3.47 19.27
N SER A 46 -23.40 2.75 19.59
CA SER A 46 -23.38 1.29 19.75
C SER A 46 -23.32 0.53 18.42
N GLU A 47 -23.54 1.21 17.29
CA GLU A 47 -23.45 0.66 15.94
C GLU A 47 -22.12 1.02 15.23
N MET A 48 -21.18 1.67 15.91
CA MET A 48 -19.89 2.00 15.33
C MET A 48 -19.12 0.74 14.99
N LYS A 49 -18.93 0.52 13.68
CA LYS A 49 -18.04 -0.51 13.15
C LYS A 49 -16.65 0.08 12.97
N PHE A 50 -15.64 -0.73 13.24
CA PHE A 50 -14.25 -0.34 13.07
C PHE A 50 -13.53 -1.35 12.19
N ALA A 51 -12.62 -0.85 11.38
CA ALA A 51 -11.76 -1.66 10.53
C ALA A 51 -10.29 -1.33 10.78
N ALA A 52 -9.43 -2.33 10.70
CA ALA A 52 -8.01 -2.11 10.43
C ALA A 52 -7.87 -1.88 8.93
N VAL A 53 -7.05 -0.90 8.53
CA VAL A 53 -6.78 -0.60 7.12
C VAL A 53 -5.30 -0.40 6.92
N SER A 54 -4.80 -0.95 5.84
CA SER A 54 -3.40 -0.77 5.44
C SER A 54 -3.26 -0.80 3.94
N GLY A 55 -2.13 -0.34 3.45
CA GLY A 55 -1.83 -0.34 2.03
C GLY A 55 -0.55 0.39 1.71
N VAL A 56 -0.30 0.59 0.43
CA VAL A 56 0.90 1.23 -0.09
C VAL A 56 0.51 2.39 -1.01
N ALA A 57 1.13 3.54 -0.81
CA ALA A 57 1.07 4.65 -1.75
C ALA A 57 2.22 4.53 -2.77
N ARG A 58 1.89 4.61 -4.06
CA ARG A 58 2.83 4.48 -5.17
C ARG A 58 2.63 5.61 -6.18
N ASP A 59 3.64 5.86 -6.98
CA ASP A 59 3.53 6.72 -8.16
C ASP A 59 3.07 5.93 -9.40
N LYS A 60 2.92 6.61 -10.52
CA LYS A 60 2.52 6.00 -11.80
C LYS A 60 3.49 4.95 -12.35
N TRP A 61 4.72 4.89 -11.84
CA TRP A 61 5.72 3.87 -12.17
C TRP A 61 5.70 2.71 -11.18
N GLN A 62 4.67 2.64 -10.32
CA GLN A 62 4.55 1.68 -9.22
C GLN A 62 5.65 1.81 -8.15
N LYS A 63 6.39 2.92 -8.15
CA LYS A 63 7.42 3.20 -7.17
C LYS A 63 6.78 3.68 -5.86
N PRO A 64 7.16 3.12 -4.69
CA PRO A 64 6.62 3.55 -3.41
C PRO A 64 6.89 5.04 -3.11
N ILE A 65 5.91 5.70 -2.50
CA ILE A 65 6.03 7.10 -2.09
C ILE A 65 6.04 7.18 -0.57
N GLY A 66 7.21 7.51 0.00
CA GLY A 66 7.33 7.83 1.42
C GLY A 66 6.85 9.24 1.76
N GLY A 67 6.44 9.46 3.02
CA GLY A 67 6.06 10.79 3.50
C GLY A 67 4.70 11.27 2.99
N VAL A 68 3.83 10.40 2.48
CA VAL A 68 2.43 10.72 2.17
C VAL A 68 1.66 10.84 3.48
N ARG A 69 0.96 11.93 3.66
CA ARG A 69 0.02 12.10 4.77
C ARG A 69 -1.25 11.32 4.46
N VAL A 70 -1.60 10.38 5.31
CA VAL A 70 -2.77 9.51 5.18
C VAL A 70 -3.72 9.78 6.33
N THR A 71 -4.98 10.08 6.05
CA THR A 71 -5.96 10.49 7.06
C THR A 71 -7.25 9.68 6.93
N SER A 72 -7.81 9.26 8.06
CA SER A 72 -9.15 8.69 8.16
C SER A 72 -9.88 9.30 9.35
N GLY A 73 -10.91 10.09 9.09
CA GLY A 73 -11.59 10.88 10.12
C GLY A 73 -10.59 11.81 10.83
N THR A 74 -10.42 11.63 12.14
CA THR A 74 -9.48 12.43 12.96
C THR A 74 -8.09 11.81 13.08
N GLN A 75 -7.88 10.61 12.57
CA GLN A 75 -6.60 9.92 12.65
C GLN A 75 -5.72 10.26 11.44
N THR A 76 -4.44 10.48 11.69
CA THR A 76 -3.45 10.73 10.63
C THR A 76 -2.21 9.89 10.88
N VAL A 77 -1.71 9.25 9.84
CA VAL A 77 -0.42 8.58 9.78
C VAL A 77 0.36 9.10 8.57
N THR A 78 1.64 8.75 8.48
CA THR A 78 2.47 9.10 7.33
C THR A 78 3.04 7.81 6.77
N THR A 79 3.07 7.67 5.43
CA THR A 79 3.69 6.51 4.81
C THR A 79 5.17 6.45 5.13
N ASP A 80 5.66 5.25 5.36
CA ASP A 80 7.10 4.99 5.43
C ASP A 80 7.76 5.10 4.03
N LEU A 81 9.05 4.86 3.95
CA LEU A 81 9.80 4.96 2.67
C LEU A 81 9.37 3.94 1.61
N ASN A 82 8.71 2.85 2.03
CA ASN A 82 8.14 1.88 1.09
C ASN A 82 6.68 2.21 0.75
N GLY A 83 6.28 3.44 1.02
CA GLY A 83 4.92 3.89 0.78
C GLY A 83 3.88 3.26 1.70
N PHE A 84 4.30 2.45 2.68
CA PHE A 84 3.39 1.70 3.52
C PHE A 84 2.76 2.59 4.59
N TYR A 85 1.44 2.40 4.80
CA TYR A 85 0.68 3.02 5.87
C TYR A 85 -0.26 2.01 6.53
N GLN A 86 -0.66 2.30 7.77
CA GLN A 86 -1.56 1.46 8.51
C GLN A 86 -2.36 2.25 9.55
N PHE A 87 -3.63 1.90 9.65
CA PHE A 87 -4.51 2.22 10.78
C PHE A 87 -4.95 0.94 11.47
N ASN A 88 -4.79 0.87 12.77
CA ASN A 88 -5.25 -0.29 13.54
C ASN A 88 -6.78 -0.30 13.71
N GLN A 89 -7.39 0.88 13.69
CA GLN A 89 -8.81 1.05 13.90
C GLN A 89 -9.27 2.38 13.33
N VAL A 90 -10.14 2.36 12.34
CA VAL A 90 -10.80 3.53 11.75
C VAL A 90 -12.30 3.32 11.71
N ASN A 91 -13.04 4.42 11.70
CA ASN A 91 -14.50 4.36 11.62
C ASN A 91 -14.96 3.88 10.24
N VAL A 92 -15.94 3.00 10.24
CA VAL A 92 -16.65 2.54 9.04
C VAL A 92 -17.91 3.39 8.87
N GLN A 93 -18.08 3.96 7.69
CA GLN A 93 -19.26 4.74 7.31
C GLN A 93 -19.94 4.06 6.11
N ASN A 94 -21.23 3.79 6.19
CA ASN A 94 -21.97 3.16 5.09
C ASN A 94 -21.30 1.88 4.54
N ASN A 95 -20.79 1.03 5.42
CA ASN A 95 -20.01 -0.16 5.07
C ASN A 95 -18.72 0.12 4.25
N HIS A 96 -18.20 1.35 4.29
CA HIS A 96 -16.94 1.73 3.66
C HIS A 96 -16.04 2.46 4.65
N VAL A 97 -14.74 2.37 4.41
CA VAL A 97 -13.72 3.19 5.07
C VAL A 97 -13.20 4.20 4.07
N LEU A 98 -13.15 5.47 4.47
CA LEU A 98 -12.62 6.56 3.65
C LEU A 98 -11.21 6.91 4.13
N ILE A 99 -10.26 6.91 3.20
CA ILE A 99 -8.86 7.24 3.43
C ILE A 99 -8.45 8.36 2.48
N SER A 100 -7.96 9.45 3.04
CA SER A 100 -7.45 10.60 2.30
C SER A 100 -5.92 10.54 2.24
N PHE A 101 -5.37 10.79 1.06
CA PHE A 101 -3.93 10.83 0.80
C PHE A 101 -3.54 12.21 0.28
N SER A 102 -2.48 12.78 0.84
CA SER A 102 -1.96 14.07 0.40
C SER A 102 -0.45 14.16 0.53
N LYS A 103 0.20 14.74 -0.48
CA LYS A 103 1.63 15.01 -0.51
C LYS A 103 1.92 16.13 -1.51
N GLU A 104 2.85 17.02 -1.18
CA GLU A 104 3.33 18.05 -2.10
C GLU A 104 3.84 17.44 -3.42
N GLY A 105 3.46 18.03 -4.55
CA GLY A 105 3.75 17.53 -5.90
C GLY A 105 2.78 16.47 -6.43
N TYR A 106 1.82 16.04 -5.62
CA TYR A 106 0.77 15.08 -5.99
C TYR A 106 -0.62 15.67 -5.76
N GLY A 107 -1.59 15.18 -6.51
CA GLY A 107 -2.99 15.47 -6.24
C GLY A 107 -3.47 14.79 -4.97
N SER A 108 -4.23 15.51 -4.16
CA SER A 108 -4.91 14.92 -3.02
C SER A 108 -6.05 14.03 -3.52
N VAL A 109 -6.21 12.87 -2.90
CA VAL A 109 -7.24 11.92 -3.28
C VAL A 109 -7.85 11.25 -2.05
N VAL A 110 -9.17 11.07 -2.06
CA VAL A 110 -9.89 10.25 -1.08
C VAL A 110 -10.28 8.95 -1.77
N ARG A 111 -9.86 7.84 -1.17
CA ARG A 111 -10.21 6.49 -1.63
C ARG A 111 -11.20 5.87 -0.68
N SER A 112 -12.03 4.99 -1.19
CA SER A 112 -12.94 4.18 -0.39
C SER A 112 -12.60 2.70 -0.49
N VAL A 113 -12.82 1.96 0.58
CA VAL A 113 -12.72 0.51 0.58
C VAL A 113 -13.92 -0.07 1.33
N ALA A 114 -14.54 -1.09 0.75
CA ALA A 114 -15.65 -1.79 1.38
C ALA A 114 -15.21 -2.47 2.68
N TYR A 115 -16.05 -2.38 3.70
CA TYR A 115 -15.84 -3.05 4.98
C TYR A 115 -16.45 -4.44 4.98
N GLU A 116 -15.67 -5.41 5.39
CA GLU A 116 -16.13 -6.76 5.72
C GLU A 116 -15.87 -7.05 7.19
N ALA A 117 -16.91 -7.47 7.92
CA ALA A 117 -16.82 -7.67 9.36
C ALA A 117 -15.75 -8.72 9.74
N GLY A 118 -14.82 -8.32 10.60
CA GLY A 118 -13.73 -9.19 11.07
C GLY A 118 -12.57 -9.36 10.10
N GLN A 119 -12.57 -8.65 8.95
CA GLN A 119 -11.46 -8.64 8.01
C GLN A 119 -10.77 -7.27 8.00
N PRO A 120 -9.43 -7.22 8.00
CA PRO A 120 -8.71 -5.99 7.72
C PRO A 120 -8.93 -5.59 6.25
N ALA A 121 -9.11 -4.31 6.01
CA ALA A 121 -9.22 -3.78 4.66
C ALA A 121 -7.82 -3.50 4.08
N HIS A 122 -7.64 -3.79 2.80
CA HIS A 122 -6.44 -3.44 2.05
C HIS A 122 -6.78 -2.40 0.99
N LEU A 123 -5.99 -1.31 0.95
CA LEU A 123 -6.22 -0.21 0.03
C LEU A 123 -4.90 0.40 -0.44
N ASP A 124 -4.47 0.03 -1.61
CA ASP A 124 -3.37 0.69 -2.31
C ASP A 124 -3.86 1.94 -3.04
N VAL A 125 -2.97 2.89 -3.25
CA VAL A 125 -3.23 4.10 -4.01
C VAL A 125 -2.06 4.39 -4.95
N CYS A 126 -2.38 4.70 -6.20
CA CYS A 126 -1.47 5.33 -7.13
C CYS A 126 -1.72 6.85 -7.09
N MET A 127 -0.74 7.65 -6.68
CA MET A 127 -0.91 9.09 -6.60
C MET A 127 -0.57 9.76 -7.93
N ALA A 128 -1.51 10.50 -8.48
CA ALA A 128 -1.28 11.30 -9.68
C ALA A 128 -0.41 12.51 -9.37
N THR A 129 0.57 12.81 -10.22
CA THR A 129 1.35 14.05 -10.11
C THR A 129 0.48 15.26 -10.39
N SER A 130 0.63 16.31 -9.56
CA SER A 130 -0.06 17.57 -9.77
C SER A 130 0.81 18.58 -10.50
N LYS A 131 0.16 19.54 -11.17
CA LYS A 131 0.81 20.68 -11.83
C LYS A 131 0.27 21.97 -11.25
N THR A 132 1.16 22.94 -11.05
CA THR A 132 0.80 24.26 -10.54
C THR A 132 0.88 25.29 -11.65
N SER A 133 -0.06 26.22 -11.65
CA SER A 133 -0.11 27.35 -12.58
C SER A 133 -0.59 28.62 -11.86
N PRO A 134 -0.01 29.78 -12.15
CA PRO A 134 -0.53 31.05 -11.66
C PRO A 134 -1.86 31.36 -12.35
N VAL A 135 -2.79 31.94 -11.59
CA VAL A 135 -4.12 32.34 -12.04
C VAL A 135 -4.33 33.82 -11.76
N SER A 136 -4.94 34.52 -12.71
CA SER A 136 -5.31 35.91 -12.46
C SER A 136 -6.49 35.99 -11.47
N THR A 137 -6.31 36.78 -10.42
CA THR A 137 -7.33 36.95 -9.38
C THR A 137 -8.59 37.66 -9.89
N ASN A 138 -8.44 38.59 -10.83
CA ASN A 138 -9.51 39.51 -11.23
C ASN A 138 -9.82 39.54 -12.73
N SER A 139 -9.18 38.70 -13.52
CA SER A 139 -9.40 38.65 -14.97
C SER A 139 -9.43 37.19 -15.49
N ALA A 140 -9.87 37.02 -16.73
CA ALA A 140 -9.94 35.71 -17.36
C ALA A 140 -8.58 35.01 -17.38
N SER A 141 -8.58 33.72 -17.10
CA SER A 141 -7.42 32.84 -17.16
C SER A 141 -7.84 31.47 -17.69
N THR A 142 -6.96 30.83 -18.44
CA THR A 142 -7.10 29.43 -18.87
C THR A 142 -6.02 28.59 -18.23
N ILE A 143 -6.42 27.52 -17.56
CA ILE A 143 -5.52 26.51 -17.00
C ILE A 143 -5.62 25.25 -17.85
N THR A 144 -4.51 24.57 -18.05
CA THR A 144 -4.45 23.28 -18.74
C THR A 144 -3.98 22.23 -17.74
N ALA A 145 -4.82 21.23 -17.48
CA ALA A 145 -4.47 20.04 -16.72
C ALA A 145 -4.13 18.91 -17.70
N SER A 146 -2.92 18.38 -17.66
CA SER A 146 -2.43 17.39 -18.63
C SER A 146 -2.17 16.06 -17.95
N ASN A 147 -2.53 14.96 -18.65
CA ASN A 147 -2.07 13.62 -18.30
C ASN A 147 -0.73 13.35 -18.98
N ASP A 148 0.30 13.00 -18.20
CA ASP A 148 1.66 12.83 -18.75
C ASP A 148 1.86 11.50 -19.49
N ASN A 149 0.97 10.51 -19.32
CA ASN A 149 1.07 9.21 -19.98
C ASN A 149 0.41 9.23 -21.35
N THR A 150 -0.76 9.87 -21.45
CA THR A 150 -1.54 9.90 -22.71
C THR A 150 -1.31 11.17 -23.53
N GLY A 151 -0.85 12.24 -22.88
CA GLY A 151 -0.72 13.57 -23.48
C GLY A 151 -2.04 14.32 -23.64
N HIS A 152 -3.18 13.72 -23.28
CA HIS A 152 -4.48 14.39 -23.31
C HIS A 152 -4.56 15.48 -22.24
N GLN A 153 -5.44 16.46 -22.44
CA GLN A 153 -5.54 17.64 -21.62
C GLN A 153 -7.00 18.04 -21.40
N ALA A 154 -7.33 18.33 -20.15
CA ALA A 154 -8.53 19.09 -19.81
C ALA A 154 -8.18 20.59 -19.72
N LYS A 155 -9.13 21.48 -20.04
CA LYS A 155 -8.98 22.93 -19.90
C LYS A 155 -9.99 23.47 -18.93
N ILE A 156 -9.57 24.48 -18.17
CA ILE A 156 -10.38 25.18 -17.20
C ILE A 156 -10.30 26.68 -17.50
N ASP A 157 -11.37 27.28 -18.00
CA ASP A 157 -11.48 28.70 -18.25
C ASP A 157 -12.17 29.38 -17.06
N LEU A 158 -11.55 30.37 -16.50
CA LEU A 158 -11.95 31.12 -15.31
C LEU A 158 -12.12 32.60 -15.64
N ASP A 159 -13.12 33.25 -15.07
CA ASP A 159 -13.32 34.71 -15.19
C ASP A 159 -12.67 35.50 -14.04
N GLY A 160 -11.89 34.82 -13.18
CA GLY A 160 -11.38 35.41 -11.95
C GLY A 160 -12.47 35.55 -10.87
N GLY A 161 -12.07 36.16 -9.75
CA GLY A 161 -12.94 36.33 -8.57
C GLY A 161 -12.88 35.12 -7.65
N PHE A 162 -12.16 35.30 -6.52
CA PHE A 162 -11.96 34.27 -5.51
C PHE A 162 -12.35 34.78 -4.13
N THR A 163 -12.63 33.85 -3.22
CA THR A 163 -12.91 34.11 -1.81
C THR A 163 -12.05 33.25 -0.91
N ASP A 164 -11.69 33.81 0.24
CA ASP A 164 -11.12 33.11 1.40
C ASP A 164 -12.16 33.12 2.51
N ASN A 165 -12.70 31.93 2.85
CA ASN A 165 -13.78 31.79 3.84
C ASN A 165 -14.96 32.76 3.61
N GLY A 166 -15.33 32.97 2.34
CA GLY A 166 -16.43 33.84 1.94
C GLY A 166 -16.07 35.33 1.80
N ALA A 167 -14.89 35.76 2.22
CA ALA A 167 -14.39 37.12 2.01
C ALA A 167 -13.66 37.26 0.66
N ALA A 168 -13.88 38.35 -0.06
CA ALA A 168 -13.21 38.60 -1.35
C ALA A 168 -11.67 38.56 -1.20
N TYR A 169 -11.03 37.79 -2.06
CA TYR A 169 -9.58 37.63 -2.08
C TYR A 169 -8.96 38.47 -3.20
N SER A 170 -7.82 39.10 -2.92
CA SER A 170 -7.12 39.99 -3.87
C SER A 170 -5.62 39.72 -4.04
N GLY A 171 -5.09 38.70 -3.35
CA GLY A 171 -3.67 38.30 -3.47
C GLY A 171 -3.41 37.43 -4.72
N SER A 172 -2.22 36.87 -4.80
CA SER A 172 -1.86 35.93 -5.86
C SER A 172 -2.63 34.62 -5.70
N VAL A 173 -3.02 34.00 -6.79
CA VAL A 173 -3.71 32.70 -6.81
C VAL A 173 -2.87 31.71 -7.59
N THR A 174 -2.64 30.55 -6.97
CA THR A 174 -2.03 29.39 -7.62
C THR A 174 -3.06 28.28 -7.75
N ALA A 175 -3.25 27.76 -8.95
CA ALA A 175 -4.03 26.56 -9.19
C ALA A 175 -3.12 25.33 -9.17
N THR A 176 -3.50 24.32 -8.43
CA THR A 176 -2.92 22.97 -8.49
C THR A 176 -3.91 22.06 -9.20
N THR A 177 -3.49 21.38 -10.25
CA THR A 177 -4.37 20.60 -11.12
C THR A 177 -3.91 19.17 -11.27
N VAL A 178 -4.86 18.26 -11.42
CA VAL A 178 -4.67 16.87 -11.86
C VAL A 178 -5.73 16.56 -12.92
N TYR A 179 -5.32 15.90 -13.99
CA TYR A 179 -6.24 15.32 -14.97
C TYR A 179 -6.03 13.82 -15.05
N LEU A 180 -7.08 13.06 -14.77
CA LEU A 180 -7.10 11.60 -14.92
C LEU A 180 -7.81 11.27 -16.23
N ASP A 181 -7.05 10.66 -17.12
CA ASP A 181 -7.52 10.24 -18.44
C ASP A 181 -7.93 8.77 -18.40
N PRO A 182 -9.15 8.42 -18.81
CA PRO A 182 -9.56 7.03 -18.88
C PRO A 182 -8.77 6.12 -19.82
N ASP A 183 -7.97 6.69 -20.71
CA ASP A 183 -7.03 5.96 -21.58
C ASP A 183 -5.70 5.66 -20.86
N ASP A 184 -5.48 6.23 -19.67
CA ASP A 184 -4.30 5.95 -18.85
C ASP A 184 -4.47 4.62 -18.09
N PHE A 185 -3.49 3.74 -18.19
CA PHE A 185 -3.50 2.45 -17.52
C PHE A 185 -3.55 2.55 -15.99
N THR A 186 -3.14 3.69 -15.41
CA THR A 186 -3.20 3.95 -13.96
C THR A 186 -4.50 4.63 -13.50
N PHE A 187 -5.42 4.93 -14.42
CA PHE A 187 -6.65 5.68 -14.13
C PHE A 187 -7.42 5.14 -12.93
N ALA A 188 -7.71 3.84 -12.93
CA ALA A 188 -8.52 3.19 -11.90
C ALA A 188 -7.87 3.25 -10.50
N GLU A 189 -6.53 3.25 -10.46
CA GLU A 189 -5.76 3.31 -9.22
C GLU A 189 -5.59 4.74 -8.69
N GLN A 190 -5.76 5.75 -9.55
CA GLN A 190 -5.60 7.16 -9.22
C GLN A 190 -6.94 7.83 -8.88
N MET A 191 -8.07 7.30 -9.34
CA MET A 191 -9.36 7.95 -9.20
C MET A 191 -9.80 8.06 -7.73
N PRO A 192 -10.50 9.15 -7.34
CA PRO A 192 -11.11 9.26 -6.03
C PRO A 192 -12.29 8.31 -5.87
N GLY A 193 -12.49 7.82 -4.64
CA GLY A 193 -13.55 6.87 -4.30
C GLY A 193 -13.47 5.58 -5.11
N ASP A 194 -14.61 5.23 -5.65
CA ASP A 194 -14.85 4.29 -6.74
C ASP A 194 -15.81 4.95 -7.74
N LEU A 195 -16.37 4.22 -8.67
CA LEU A 195 -17.33 4.78 -9.64
C LEU A 195 -18.80 4.71 -9.17
N SER A 196 -19.03 4.58 -7.88
CA SER A 196 -20.37 4.63 -7.28
C SER A 196 -20.87 6.07 -7.15
N ALA A 197 -22.08 6.33 -7.60
CA ALA A 197 -22.62 7.67 -7.69
C ALA A 197 -24.12 7.76 -7.31
N ILE A 198 -24.53 8.95 -6.95
CA ILE A 198 -25.93 9.28 -6.66
C ILE A 198 -26.43 10.31 -7.68
N ARG A 199 -27.46 9.94 -8.41
CA ARG A 199 -28.15 10.84 -9.34
C ARG A 199 -28.85 11.97 -8.60
N SER A 200 -28.93 13.13 -9.25
CA SER A 200 -29.76 14.22 -8.77
C SER A 200 -31.25 13.82 -8.75
N ALA A 201 -32.03 14.40 -7.83
CA ALA A 201 -33.46 14.14 -7.75
C ALA A 201 -34.19 14.51 -9.05
N ASP A 202 -33.74 15.55 -9.74
CA ASP A 202 -34.29 16.02 -11.01
C ASP A 202 -34.12 15.00 -12.15
N ASN A 203 -33.13 14.13 -12.04
CA ASN A 203 -32.80 13.06 -12.99
C ASN A 203 -33.23 11.67 -12.48
N GLY A 204 -34.19 11.61 -11.55
CA GLY A 204 -34.81 10.38 -11.05
C GLY A 204 -34.18 9.85 -9.76
N GLY A 205 -33.07 10.43 -9.28
CA GLY A 205 -32.40 10.00 -8.06
C GLY A 205 -31.80 8.58 -8.15
N GLY A 206 -31.33 8.08 -7.03
CA GLY A 206 -30.85 6.69 -6.89
C GLY A 206 -29.37 6.50 -7.16
N ALA A 207 -28.90 5.30 -6.81
CA ALA A 207 -27.51 4.89 -6.99
C ALA A 207 -27.27 4.38 -8.42
N VAL A 208 -26.10 4.71 -8.97
CA VAL A 208 -25.65 4.28 -10.30
C VAL A 208 -24.16 3.99 -10.26
N GLN A 209 -23.68 3.27 -11.26
CA GLN A 209 -22.26 3.11 -11.56
C GLN A 209 -21.87 4.01 -12.73
N LEU A 210 -20.69 4.59 -12.68
CA LEU A 210 -20.24 5.54 -13.70
C LEU A 210 -19.32 4.86 -14.72
N VAL A 211 -19.42 5.31 -15.97
CA VAL A 211 -18.46 5.02 -17.05
C VAL A 211 -17.79 6.32 -17.42
N SER A 212 -16.50 6.44 -17.05
CA SER A 212 -15.80 7.73 -17.08
C SER A 212 -15.28 8.12 -18.46
N TYR A 213 -15.46 9.40 -18.76
CA TYR A 213 -14.86 10.14 -19.88
C TYR A 213 -13.71 11.05 -19.44
N GLY A 214 -13.42 11.14 -18.15
CA GLY A 214 -12.28 11.87 -17.59
C GLY A 214 -12.59 12.62 -16.31
N MET A 215 -11.57 12.77 -15.46
CA MET A 215 -11.69 13.45 -14.18
C MET A 215 -10.66 14.57 -14.06
N VAL A 216 -11.07 15.69 -13.47
CA VAL A 216 -10.18 16.81 -13.20
C VAL A 216 -10.34 17.28 -11.77
N SER A 217 -9.21 17.54 -11.10
CA SER A 217 -9.16 18.24 -9.82
C SER A 217 -8.49 19.59 -10.00
N VAL A 218 -9.02 20.59 -9.34
CA VAL A 218 -8.42 21.93 -9.26
C VAL A 218 -8.51 22.44 -7.84
N ASP A 219 -7.37 22.73 -7.24
CA ASP A 219 -7.27 23.39 -5.94
C ASP A 219 -6.68 24.78 -6.12
N PHE A 220 -7.29 25.81 -5.55
CA PHE A 220 -6.77 27.17 -5.54
C PHE A 220 -6.18 27.51 -4.18
N THR A 221 -4.96 28.03 -4.20
CA THR A 221 -4.23 28.49 -3.02
C THR A 221 -3.84 29.95 -3.15
N GLY A 222 -3.99 30.71 -2.06
CA GLY A 222 -3.52 32.09 -1.95
C GLY A 222 -2.10 32.20 -1.43
N ASP A 223 -1.61 33.43 -1.26
CA ASP A 223 -0.22 33.78 -0.89
C ASP A 223 0.27 33.12 0.41
N ASN A 224 -0.63 32.81 1.35
CA ASN A 224 -0.30 32.20 2.63
C ASN A 224 -0.68 30.71 2.69
N GLY A 225 -0.93 30.07 1.53
CA GLY A 225 -1.32 28.66 1.45
C GLY A 225 -2.78 28.39 1.85
N GLN A 226 -3.60 29.42 2.06
CA GLN A 226 -5.03 29.27 2.35
C GLN A 226 -5.79 28.73 1.12
N LYS A 227 -6.76 27.85 1.35
CA LYS A 227 -7.65 27.35 0.30
C LYS A 227 -8.58 28.48 -0.14
N LEU A 228 -8.72 28.64 -1.46
CA LEU A 228 -9.60 29.61 -2.07
C LEU A 228 -10.72 28.92 -2.83
N GLU A 229 -11.88 29.58 -2.87
CA GLU A 229 -13.04 29.14 -3.62
C GLU A 229 -13.43 30.21 -4.66
N LEU A 230 -14.19 29.83 -5.70
CA LEU A 230 -14.77 30.81 -6.61
C LEU A 230 -15.71 31.75 -5.85
N ALA A 231 -15.69 33.03 -6.20
CA ALA A 231 -16.60 33.99 -5.61
C ALA A 231 -18.06 33.68 -5.99
N PRO A 232 -19.04 33.96 -5.12
CA PRO A 232 -20.44 33.74 -5.40
C PRO A 232 -20.87 34.29 -6.77
N GLY A 233 -21.57 33.49 -7.56
CA GLY A 233 -22.03 33.84 -8.90
C GLY A 233 -20.97 33.71 -10.00
N LYS A 234 -19.74 33.30 -9.68
CA LYS A 234 -18.72 32.92 -10.66
C LYS A 234 -18.82 31.45 -11.01
N GLN A 235 -18.44 31.17 -12.25
CA GLN A 235 -18.38 29.80 -12.78
C GLN A 235 -17.07 29.62 -13.53
N ALA A 236 -16.64 28.38 -13.63
CA ALA A 236 -15.56 27.96 -14.51
C ALA A 236 -16.13 27.09 -15.63
N LYS A 237 -15.62 27.26 -16.84
CA LYS A 237 -15.91 26.33 -17.93
C LYS A 237 -14.82 25.25 -17.91
N ILE A 238 -15.22 23.99 -17.79
CA ILE A 238 -14.35 22.83 -17.91
C ILE A 238 -14.56 22.17 -19.26
N THR A 239 -13.47 21.78 -19.91
CA THR A 239 -13.46 21.17 -21.23
C THR A 239 -12.70 19.85 -21.16
N PHE A 240 -13.32 18.75 -21.56
CA PHE A 240 -12.74 17.42 -21.61
C PHE A 240 -12.58 16.93 -23.05
N PRO A 241 -11.44 16.29 -23.41
CA PRO A 241 -11.34 15.55 -24.66
C PRO A 241 -12.18 14.28 -24.61
N ILE A 242 -12.57 13.73 -25.76
CA ILE A 242 -13.17 12.39 -25.83
C ILE A 242 -12.05 11.35 -25.72
N PRO A 243 -12.10 10.40 -24.76
CA PRO A 243 -11.10 9.35 -24.64
C PRO A 243 -11.06 8.43 -25.86
N ASN A 244 -9.88 7.96 -26.24
CA ASN A 244 -9.68 7.06 -27.39
C ASN A 244 -10.39 5.71 -27.21
N LYS A 245 -10.57 5.24 -25.96
CA LYS A 245 -11.32 3.99 -25.67
C LYS A 245 -12.76 4.00 -26.21
N PHE A 246 -13.33 5.18 -26.48
CA PHE A 246 -14.65 5.33 -27.10
C PHE A 246 -14.58 5.57 -28.62
N SER A 247 -13.40 5.44 -29.22
CA SER A 247 -13.22 5.60 -30.67
C SER A 247 -14.11 4.63 -31.46
N GLY A 248 -14.80 5.15 -32.47
CA GLY A 248 -15.77 4.39 -33.28
C GLY A 248 -17.17 4.29 -32.69
N GLN A 249 -17.40 4.81 -31.49
CA GLN A 249 -18.74 5.00 -30.93
C GLN A 249 -19.28 6.39 -31.27
N THR A 250 -20.61 6.53 -31.35
CA THR A 250 -21.22 7.86 -31.48
C THR A 250 -21.27 8.49 -30.08
N PRO A 251 -20.55 9.59 -29.84
CA PRO A 251 -20.55 10.23 -28.54
C PRO A 251 -21.93 10.83 -28.25
N PRO A 252 -22.45 10.73 -27.01
CA PRO A 252 -23.69 11.41 -26.61
C PRO A 252 -23.59 12.92 -26.80
N ASN A 253 -24.70 13.59 -27.14
CA ASN A 253 -24.71 15.05 -27.27
C ASN A 253 -24.51 15.77 -25.93
N GLU A 254 -24.91 15.14 -24.83
CA GLU A 254 -24.80 15.64 -23.47
C GLU A 254 -24.39 14.50 -22.54
N ILE A 255 -23.53 14.78 -21.57
CA ILE A 255 -23.10 13.86 -20.52
C ILE A 255 -23.20 14.59 -19.18
N PRO A 256 -23.76 13.96 -18.12
CA PRO A 256 -23.79 14.55 -16.79
C PRO A 256 -22.40 14.84 -16.25
N LEU A 257 -22.30 15.88 -15.42
CA LEU A 257 -21.13 16.19 -14.61
C LEU A 257 -21.37 15.69 -13.19
N TRP A 258 -20.29 15.22 -12.56
CA TRP A 258 -20.31 14.63 -11.23
C TRP A 258 -19.21 15.24 -10.38
N TRP A 259 -19.54 15.73 -9.21
CA TRP A 259 -18.55 16.17 -8.24
C TRP A 259 -18.35 15.11 -7.15
N PHE A 260 -17.15 14.99 -6.65
CA PHE A 260 -16.81 14.03 -5.61
C PHE A 260 -17.07 14.61 -4.23
N ASP A 261 -17.95 13.98 -3.47
CA ASP A 261 -18.19 14.32 -2.07
C ASP A 261 -17.23 13.54 -1.17
N GLU A 262 -16.15 14.20 -0.75
CA GLU A 262 -15.10 13.61 0.09
C GLU A 262 -15.62 13.13 1.45
N ALA A 263 -16.73 13.68 1.93
CA ALA A 263 -17.33 13.28 3.20
C ALA A 263 -18.07 11.94 3.13
N THR A 264 -18.64 11.63 1.96
CA THR A 264 -19.38 10.38 1.74
C THR A 264 -18.64 9.38 0.88
N GLY A 265 -17.61 9.81 0.15
CA GLY A 265 -16.87 8.98 -0.80
C GLY A 265 -17.65 8.63 -2.07
N LEU A 266 -18.68 9.41 -2.39
CA LEU A 266 -19.58 9.17 -3.52
C LEU A 266 -19.53 10.33 -4.51
N TRP A 267 -19.76 10.02 -5.79
CA TRP A 267 -19.98 11.00 -6.82
C TRP A 267 -21.43 11.49 -6.78
N LYS A 268 -21.64 12.79 -6.94
CA LYS A 268 -22.95 13.43 -6.96
C LYS A 268 -23.18 14.18 -8.27
N GLU A 269 -24.30 13.92 -8.91
CA GLU A 269 -24.66 14.56 -10.17
C GLU A 269 -24.97 16.05 -9.96
N GLU A 270 -24.28 16.91 -10.71
CA GLU A 270 -24.54 18.36 -10.74
C GLU A 270 -24.23 18.94 -12.11
N GLY A 271 -25.26 19.27 -12.87
CA GLY A 271 -25.11 19.84 -14.20
C GLY A 271 -24.75 18.82 -15.28
N LYS A 272 -24.34 19.32 -16.43
CA LYS A 272 -24.00 18.53 -17.60
C LYS A 272 -22.99 19.24 -18.48
N ALA A 273 -22.27 18.48 -19.30
CA ALA A 273 -21.45 18.98 -20.39
C ALA A 273 -22.08 18.65 -21.73
N THR A 274 -21.90 19.53 -22.69
CA THR A 274 -22.41 19.42 -24.06
C THR A 274 -21.27 19.16 -25.02
N LEU A 275 -21.50 18.28 -25.98
CA LEU A 275 -20.55 17.96 -27.04
C LEU A 275 -20.36 19.16 -27.97
N ASN A 276 -19.11 19.61 -28.14
CA ASN A 276 -18.69 20.66 -29.05
C ASN A 276 -17.50 20.18 -29.89
N GLY A 277 -17.78 19.70 -31.11
CA GLY A 277 -16.76 19.06 -31.93
C GLY A 277 -16.24 17.75 -31.32
N ASN A 278 -14.96 17.72 -30.91
CA ASN A 278 -14.32 16.56 -30.31
C ASN A 278 -14.07 16.73 -28.80
N VAL A 279 -14.80 17.64 -28.15
CA VAL A 279 -14.67 17.90 -26.72
C VAL A 279 -16.03 18.06 -26.08
N TYR A 280 -16.09 17.82 -24.77
CA TYR A 280 -17.24 18.18 -23.96
C TYR A 280 -16.97 19.44 -23.16
N GLU A 281 -17.91 20.37 -23.14
CA GLU A 281 -17.85 21.62 -22.39
C GLU A 281 -18.96 21.70 -21.35
N GLY A 282 -18.61 22.02 -20.11
CA GLY A 282 -19.56 22.18 -19.02
C GLY A 282 -19.16 23.31 -18.08
N TYR A 283 -20.06 23.74 -17.21
CA TYR A 283 -19.84 24.83 -16.26
C TYR A 283 -20.00 24.33 -14.83
N VAL A 284 -19.07 24.73 -13.96
CA VAL A 284 -19.04 24.40 -12.54
C VAL A 284 -18.88 25.66 -11.70
N ASN A 285 -19.42 25.68 -10.49
CA ASN A 285 -19.42 26.84 -9.60
C ASN A 285 -18.58 26.65 -8.33
N HIS A 286 -18.04 25.47 -8.10
CA HIS A 286 -17.10 25.13 -7.04
C HIS A 286 -16.06 24.14 -7.55
N PHE A 287 -15.00 23.91 -6.77
CA PHE A 287 -13.98 22.94 -7.13
C PHE A 287 -13.77 21.91 -6.03
N THR A 288 -13.82 20.66 -6.47
CA THR A 288 -13.37 19.41 -5.90
C THR A 288 -12.84 18.58 -7.06
N TRP A 289 -12.92 17.26 -7.00
CA TRP A 289 -12.84 16.43 -8.19
C TRP A 289 -14.13 16.55 -9.00
N TRP A 290 -13.99 16.82 -10.28
CA TRP A 290 -15.08 16.79 -11.26
C TRP A 290 -14.87 15.66 -12.25
N ASN A 291 -15.94 14.93 -12.53
CA ASN A 291 -15.95 13.80 -13.45
C ASN A 291 -17.01 14.03 -14.52
N LEU A 292 -16.69 13.63 -15.74
CA LEU A 292 -17.60 13.60 -16.88
C LEU A 292 -17.95 12.14 -17.16
N ASP A 293 -19.16 11.70 -16.80
CA ASP A 293 -19.48 10.27 -16.82
C ASP A 293 -20.89 9.97 -17.29
N SER A 294 -21.00 8.85 -18.03
CA SER A 294 -22.29 8.23 -18.32
C SER A 294 -22.74 7.39 -17.13
N PRO A 295 -23.93 7.64 -16.58
CA PRO A 295 -24.48 6.81 -15.52
C PRO A 295 -25.11 5.54 -16.08
N GLU A 296 -24.73 4.41 -15.52
CA GLU A 296 -25.31 3.10 -15.82
C GLU A 296 -26.02 2.55 -14.58
N LEU A 297 -27.04 1.72 -14.78
CA LEU A 297 -27.61 0.98 -13.67
C LEU A 297 -26.55 0.10 -13.03
N THR A 298 -26.68 -0.15 -11.75
CA THR A 298 -25.77 -1.03 -11.03
C THR A 298 -26.05 -2.48 -11.38
N ALA A 299 -25.02 -3.23 -11.67
CA ALA A 299 -25.00 -4.69 -11.71
C ALA A 299 -23.98 -5.21 -10.69
N HIS A 300 -24.06 -6.47 -10.36
CA HIS A 300 -23.25 -7.06 -9.30
C HIS A 300 -22.36 -8.17 -9.83
N LEU A 301 -21.14 -8.24 -9.35
CA LEU A 301 -20.17 -9.28 -9.71
C LEU A 301 -19.68 -10.01 -8.47
N LYS A 302 -19.83 -11.34 -8.49
CA LYS A 302 -19.26 -12.25 -7.49
C LYS A 302 -18.25 -13.15 -8.17
N VAL A 303 -16.99 -13.08 -7.78
CA VAL A 303 -15.92 -13.94 -8.31
C VAL A 303 -15.42 -14.85 -7.21
N THR A 304 -15.37 -16.13 -7.50
CA THR A 304 -14.72 -17.13 -6.63
C THR A 304 -13.44 -17.59 -7.31
N VAL A 305 -12.32 -17.56 -6.61
CA VAL A 305 -11.05 -18.08 -7.14
C VAL A 305 -10.69 -19.38 -6.41
N GLN A 306 -10.32 -20.38 -7.17
CA GLN A 306 -9.93 -21.69 -6.65
C GLN A 306 -8.77 -22.30 -7.44
N ASP A 307 -8.08 -23.27 -6.82
CA ASP A 307 -7.10 -24.10 -7.52
C ASP A 307 -7.78 -25.23 -8.31
N LYS A 308 -6.99 -26.02 -9.03
CA LYS A 308 -7.47 -27.19 -9.80
C LYS A 308 -8.10 -28.29 -8.92
N ASN A 309 -7.86 -28.27 -7.61
CA ASN A 309 -8.42 -29.22 -6.65
C ASN A 309 -9.71 -28.70 -6.00
N GLY A 310 -10.13 -27.46 -6.35
CA GLY A 310 -11.31 -26.81 -5.78
C GLY A 310 -11.05 -26.05 -4.48
N ASN A 311 -9.81 -25.98 -4.00
CA ASN A 311 -9.46 -25.20 -2.81
C ASN A 311 -9.61 -23.70 -3.11
N LYS A 312 -10.32 -22.99 -2.25
CA LYS A 312 -10.56 -21.55 -2.39
C LYS A 312 -9.30 -20.76 -2.04
N LEU A 313 -9.01 -19.74 -2.82
CA LEU A 313 -7.77 -18.96 -2.72
C LEU A 313 -8.05 -17.54 -2.25
N ALA A 314 -7.61 -17.21 -1.04
CA ALA A 314 -7.70 -15.87 -0.47
C ALA A 314 -6.61 -14.92 -1.01
N ASN A 315 -6.86 -13.60 -0.92
CA ASN A 315 -5.93 -12.54 -1.31
C ASN A 315 -5.47 -12.60 -2.79
N VAL A 316 -6.31 -13.13 -3.66
CA VAL A 316 -6.04 -13.11 -5.11
C VAL A 316 -6.53 -11.79 -5.69
N PRO A 317 -5.66 -11.01 -6.34
CA PRO A 317 -6.04 -9.75 -6.96
C PRO A 317 -6.89 -10.01 -8.21
N ILE A 318 -8.02 -9.33 -8.28
CA ILE A 318 -8.94 -9.33 -9.41
C ILE A 318 -8.99 -7.92 -9.99
N ASP A 319 -8.52 -7.78 -11.22
CA ASP A 319 -8.60 -6.54 -11.97
C ASP A 319 -9.86 -6.53 -12.83
N ILE A 320 -10.60 -5.44 -12.82
CA ILE A 320 -11.78 -5.20 -13.63
C ILE A 320 -11.60 -3.90 -14.40
N ASP A 321 -11.74 -3.94 -15.72
CA ASP A 321 -11.54 -2.79 -16.59
C ASP A 321 -12.27 -1.53 -16.07
N GLY A 322 -11.51 -0.46 -15.91
CA GLY A 322 -12.03 0.83 -15.46
C GLY A 322 -12.42 0.90 -13.97
N GLN A 323 -12.25 -0.21 -13.25
CA GLN A 323 -12.44 -0.29 -11.82
C GLN A 323 -11.07 -0.48 -11.14
N ARG A 324 -11.03 -0.33 -9.83
CA ARG A 324 -9.82 -0.65 -9.05
C ARG A 324 -9.58 -2.17 -9.00
N THR A 325 -8.39 -2.58 -8.59
CA THR A 325 -8.11 -3.97 -8.23
C THR A 325 -8.83 -4.33 -6.92
N PHE A 326 -9.53 -5.44 -6.94
CA PHE A 326 -10.18 -6.05 -5.79
C PHE A 326 -9.42 -7.30 -5.36
N TYR A 327 -9.66 -7.78 -4.14
CA TYR A 327 -9.01 -8.97 -3.61
C TYR A 327 -10.03 -9.98 -3.12
N THR A 328 -9.74 -11.28 -3.28
CA THR A 328 -10.58 -12.31 -2.69
C THR A 328 -10.41 -12.36 -1.18
N ASP A 329 -11.52 -12.58 -0.47
CA ASP A 329 -11.58 -12.76 0.98
C ASP A 329 -10.96 -14.10 1.44
N SER A 330 -11.06 -14.39 2.74
CA SER A 330 -10.59 -15.64 3.34
C SER A 330 -11.29 -16.91 2.79
N LYS A 331 -12.47 -16.74 2.15
CA LYS A 331 -13.22 -17.82 1.49
C LYS A 331 -12.94 -17.90 -0.01
N GLY A 332 -11.98 -17.10 -0.51
CA GLY A 332 -11.65 -17.02 -1.93
C GLY A 332 -12.71 -16.32 -2.77
N VAL A 333 -13.51 -15.45 -2.17
CA VAL A 333 -14.61 -14.73 -2.84
C VAL A 333 -14.32 -13.24 -2.89
N MET A 334 -14.59 -12.63 -4.04
CA MET A 334 -14.63 -11.18 -4.22
C MET A 334 -16.03 -10.78 -4.68
N LYS A 335 -16.54 -9.67 -4.15
CA LYS A 335 -17.80 -9.06 -4.56
C LYS A 335 -17.58 -7.57 -4.85
N CYS A 336 -18.19 -7.07 -5.92
CA CYS A 336 -18.17 -5.64 -6.25
C CYS A 336 -19.39 -5.25 -7.09
N ASP A 337 -19.67 -3.96 -7.10
CA ASP A 337 -20.62 -3.35 -8.01
C ASP A 337 -19.92 -2.96 -9.31
N ILE A 338 -20.60 -3.10 -10.43
CA ILE A 338 -20.12 -2.80 -11.78
C ILE A 338 -21.20 -2.08 -12.58
N PRO A 339 -20.82 -1.28 -13.61
CA PRO A 339 -21.80 -0.69 -14.51
C PRO A 339 -22.51 -1.79 -15.33
N SER A 340 -23.85 -1.71 -15.39
CA SER A 340 -24.65 -2.64 -16.19
C SER A 340 -24.47 -2.38 -17.68
N GLU A 341 -24.83 -3.39 -18.49
CA GLU A 341 -24.83 -3.33 -19.97
C GLU A 341 -23.47 -2.93 -20.58
N THR A 342 -22.44 -2.78 -19.74
CA THR A 342 -21.09 -2.41 -20.14
C THR A 342 -20.23 -3.67 -20.30
N LYS A 343 -19.47 -3.73 -21.40
CA LYS A 343 -18.48 -4.78 -21.60
C LYS A 343 -17.26 -4.49 -20.77
N LEU A 344 -16.93 -5.43 -19.87
CA LEU A 344 -15.79 -5.35 -18.97
C LEU A 344 -14.93 -6.62 -19.09
N TYR A 345 -13.65 -6.50 -18.84
CA TYR A 345 -12.78 -7.65 -18.67
C TYR A 345 -12.50 -7.88 -17.19
N VAL A 346 -12.72 -9.10 -16.74
CA VAL A 346 -12.26 -9.58 -15.42
C VAL A 346 -10.95 -10.32 -15.64
N ARG A 347 -9.91 -9.91 -14.94
CA ARG A 347 -8.58 -10.53 -15.00
C ARG A 347 -8.16 -10.97 -13.63
N VAL A 348 -7.40 -12.06 -13.54
CA VAL A 348 -6.54 -12.28 -12.40
C VAL A 348 -5.29 -11.47 -12.69
N ALA A 349 -5.05 -10.43 -11.87
CA ALA A 349 -3.98 -9.48 -12.10
C ALA A 349 -2.63 -10.20 -12.11
N SER A 350 -1.90 -10.11 -13.19
CA SER A 350 -0.61 -10.77 -13.31
C SER A 350 0.53 -9.80 -13.10
N GLU A 351 0.82 -8.87 -13.84
CA GLU A 351 2.10 -8.16 -13.79
C GLU A 351 2.04 -6.71 -13.28
N ALA A 352 0.88 -6.07 -13.31
CA ALA A 352 0.76 -4.64 -13.05
C ALA A 352 1.07 -4.26 -11.59
N TYR A 353 0.96 -5.19 -10.65
CA TYR A 353 1.02 -4.93 -9.21
C TYR A 353 2.11 -5.73 -8.47
N GLY A 354 3.20 -6.05 -9.15
CA GLY A 354 4.36 -6.69 -8.51
C GLY A 354 4.02 -8.02 -7.83
N ASN A 355 4.27 -9.11 -8.49
CA ASN A 355 4.42 -10.46 -7.94
C ASN A 355 3.22 -11.16 -7.29
N TYR A 356 2.00 -10.65 -7.35
CA TYR A 356 0.84 -11.45 -6.90
C TYR A 356 0.47 -12.56 -7.87
N ALA A 357 1.06 -12.59 -9.02
CA ALA A 357 0.50 -13.38 -10.08
C ALA A 357 1.48 -14.09 -10.97
N ASP A 358 2.52 -14.62 -10.43
CA ASP A 358 3.14 -15.73 -11.14
C ASP A 358 2.31 -17.01 -10.96
N PHE A 359 1.12 -16.99 -11.57
CA PHE A 359 0.29 -18.17 -11.75
C PHE A 359 0.81 -19.04 -12.92
N GLY A 360 2.14 -19.11 -13.08
CA GLY A 360 2.79 -19.88 -14.13
C GLY A 360 2.63 -19.25 -15.53
N GLY A 361 2.57 -17.92 -15.63
CA GLY A 361 2.45 -17.22 -16.91
C GLY A 361 1.07 -17.36 -17.57
N THR A 362 0.06 -17.87 -16.87
CA THR A 362 -1.29 -18.02 -17.39
C THR A 362 -2.11 -16.79 -17.02
N GLU A 363 -2.28 -15.88 -17.96
CA GLU A 363 -3.22 -14.77 -17.80
C GLU A 363 -4.65 -15.28 -17.87
N PHE A 364 -5.43 -15.09 -16.79
CA PHE A 364 -6.87 -15.27 -16.86
C PHE A 364 -7.50 -13.94 -17.25
N LYS A 365 -8.24 -13.94 -18.37
CA LYS A 365 -8.99 -12.80 -18.84
C LYS A 365 -10.33 -13.27 -19.39
N GLN A 366 -11.42 -12.69 -18.90
CA GLN A 366 -12.77 -13.01 -19.37
C GLN A 366 -13.58 -11.75 -19.59
N GLU A 367 -14.19 -11.60 -20.78
CA GLU A 367 -15.18 -10.55 -21.04
C GLU A 367 -16.50 -10.90 -20.37
N ILE A 368 -17.10 -9.92 -19.72
CA ILE A 368 -18.44 -10.00 -19.13
C ILE A 368 -19.27 -8.80 -19.56
N GLN A 369 -20.59 -9.00 -19.57
CA GLN A 369 -21.60 -7.95 -19.66
C GLN A 369 -22.78 -8.39 -18.82
N VAL A 370 -23.27 -7.54 -17.93
CA VAL A 370 -24.29 -7.90 -16.92
C VAL A 370 -25.43 -6.90 -16.99
N GLY A 371 -26.66 -7.38 -17.01
CA GLY A 371 -27.86 -6.54 -17.01
C GLY A 371 -28.04 -5.81 -15.69
N GLY A 372 -28.76 -4.69 -15.71
CA GLY A 372 -29.05 -3.91 -14.52
C GLY A 372 -29.70 -4.74 -13.42
N ASP A 373 -29.31 -4.50 -12.18
CA ASP A 373 -29.81 -5.18 -10.97
C ASP A 373 -29.62 -6.71 -10.96
N GLN A 374 -28.75 -7.21 -11.86
CA GLN A 374 -28.42 -8.63 -11.95
C GLN A 374 -27.08 -8.93 -11.30
N THR A 375 -26.98 -10.14 -10.75
CA THR A 375 -25.72 -10.66 -10.21
C THR A 375 -25.08 -11.65 -11.17
N LYS A 376 -23.87 -11.38 -11.61
CA LYS A 376 -23.01 -12.34 -12.30
C LYS A 376 -22.15 -13.06 -11.28
N THR A 377 -22.32 -14.36 -11.19
CA THR A 377 -21.42 -15.22 -10.42
C THR A 377 -20.48 -15.95 -11.37
N MET A 378 -19.18 -15.95 -11.07
CA MET A 378 -18.19 -16.70 -11.84
C MET A 378 -17.16 -17.35 -10.93
N THR A 379 -16.60 -18.44 -11.41
CA THR A 379 -15.50 -19.13 -10.74
C THR A 379 -14.29 -19.14 -11.65
N ILE A 380 -13.18 -18.67 -11.13
CA ILE A 380 -11.89 -18.70 -11.81
C ILE A 380 -11.08 -19.85 -11.22
N THR A 381 -10.65 -20.78 -12.08
CA THR A 381 -9.75 -21.84 -11.66
C THR A 381 -8.36 -21.54 -12.19
N ILE A 382 -7.40 -21.41 -11.29
CA ILE A 382 -6.00 -21.13 -11.64
C ILE A 382 -5.33 -22.48 -11.98
N PRO A 383 -4.69 -22.61 -13.16
CA PRO A 383 -4.10 -23.88 -13.61
C PRO A 383 -2.97 -24.38 -12.71
N ALA A 384 -2.15 -23.45 -12.22
CA ALA A 384 -1.08 -23.73 -11.26
C ALA A 384 -1.34 -22.91 -10.01
N ARG A 385 -1.22 -23.54 -8.85
CA ARG A 385 -1.32 -22.87 -7.57
C ARG A 385 0.08 -22.57 -7.07
N ALA A 386 0.35 -21.31 -6.82
CA ALA A 386 1.51 -20.94 -6.00
C ALA A 386 1.36 -21.53 -4.59
N PRO A 387 2.43 -22.04 -3.97
CA PRO A 387 2.39 -22.49 -2.59
C PRO A 387 2.09 -21.29 -1.68
N ARG A 388 1.29 -21.54 -0.65
CA ARG A 388 0.91 -20.54 0.35
C ARG A 388 1.87 -20.58 1.54
N ILE A 389 2.44 -19.44 1.87
CA ILE A 389 3.17 -19.22 3.12
C ILE A 389 2.22 -18.51 4.09
N TYR A 390 1.92 -19.11 5.22
CA TYR A 390 0.97 -18.58 6.18
C TYR A 390 1.44 -18.81 7.62
N GLY A 391 0.86 -18.09 8.57
CA GLY A 391 1.22 -18.25 9.98
C GLY A 391 0.76 -17.09 10.83
N THR A 392 1.41 -16.95 11.97
CA THR A 392 1.10 -15.92 12.94
C THR A 392 2.35 -15.09 13.25
N VAL A 393 2.20 -13.79 13.24
CA VAL A 393 3.18 -12.84 13.77
C VAL A 393 2.78 -12.50 15.20
N THR A 394 3.67 -12.74 16.15
CA THR A 394 3.47 -12.36 17.55
C THR A 394 4.49 -11.30 17.92
N ASN A 395 4.03 -10.08 18.22
CA ASN A 395 4.88 -9.00 18.70
C ASN A 395 4.57 -8.71 20.18
N THR A 396 5.46 -9.14 21.07
CA THR A 396 5.27 -8.98 22.52
C THR A 396 5.44 -7.55 23.02
N GLY A 397 5.96 -6.64 22.19
CA GLY A 397 6.21 -5.24 22.53
C GLY A 397 5.33 -4.22 21.79
N GLY A 398 4.44 -4.68 20.92
CA GLY A 398 3.66 -3.78 20.07
C GLY A 398 2.53 -4.46 19.32
N SER A 399 2.12 -3.85 18.20
CA SER A 399 1.09 -4.41 17.32
C SER A 399 1.60 -5.66 16.60
N ASN A 400 0.74 -6.66 16.43
CA ASN A 400 1.02 -7.83 15.60
C ASN A 400 0.88 -7.53 14.09
N VAL A 401 0.36 -6.37 13.74
CA VAL A 401 0.11 -5.99 12.34
C VAL A 401 1.41 -5.51 11.70
N CYS A 402 1.78 -6.15 10.60
CA CYS A 402 2.98 -5.83 9.82
C CYS A 402 2.79 -6.18 8.34
N ALA A 403 3.60 -5.57 7.49
CA ALA A 403 3.70 -5.96 6.09
C ALA A 403 4.65 -7.16 5.95
N LEU A 404 4.23 -8.20 5.22
CA LEU A 404 5.04 -9.38 4.94
C LEU A 404 5.28 -9.53 3.45
N TYR A 405 6.50 -9.87 3.07
CA TYR A 405 6.86 -10.21 1.69
C TYR A 405 8.02 -11.22 1.68
N ILE A 406 8.22 -11.90 0.56
CA ILE A 406 9.30 -12.86 0.37
C ILE A 406 10.29 -12.31 -0.66
N ALA A 407 11.58 -12.30 -0.32
CA ALA A 407 12.66 -12.10 -1.26
C ALA A 407 13.24 -13.46 -1.68
N TYR A 408 13.47 -13.63 -2.99
CA TYR A 408 13.91 -14.88 -3.58
C TYR A 408 14.72 -14.64 -4.86
N GLY A 409 15.49 -15.63 -5.32
CA GLY A 409 16.21 -15.57 -6.59
C GLY A 409 17.12 -14.35 -6.74
N GLY A 410 17.76 -13.93 -5.68
CA GLY A 410 18.73 -12.80 -5.64
C GLY A 410 18.09 -11.41 -5.64
N TRP A 411 17.22 -11.11 -6.60
CA TRP A 411 16.69 -9.73 -6.82
C TRP A 411 15.19 -9.64 -6.76
N GLN A 412 14.50 -10.76 -6.73
CA GLN A 412 13.06 -10.79 -6.85
C GLN A 412 12.39 -10.73 -5.48
N GLN A 413 11.18 -10.23 -5.46
CA GLN A 413 10.35 -10.24 -4.27
C GLN A 413 8.88 -10.39 -4.62
N THR A 414 8.11 -10.95 -3.68
CA THR A 414 6.65 -10.96 -3.78
C THR A 414 6.09 -9.58 -3.48
N GLY A 415 4.85 -9.34 -3.87
CA GLY A 415 4.08 -8.25 -3.28
C GLY A 415 3.96 -8.41 -1.76
N SER A 416 3.69 -7.32 -1.06
CA SER A 416 3.48 -7.36 0.39
C SER A 416 2.03 -7.68 0.73
N VAL A 417 1.82 -8.46 1.79
CA VAL A 417 0.52 -8.69 2.41
C VAL A 417 0.57 -8.23 3.86
N MET A 418 -0.60 -7.91 4.43
CA MET A 418 -0.70 -7.51 5.83
C MET A 418 -1.12 -8.69 6.71
N SER A 419 -0.53 -8.77 7.90
CA SER A 419 -1.13 -9.56 8.97
C SER A 419 -2.33 -8.84 9.56
N ASP A 420 -3.29 -9.60 10.07
CA ASP A 420 -4.43 -9.06 10.81
C ASP A 420 -4.05 -8.62 12.24
N VAL A 421 -5.01 -8.12 13.01
CA VAL A 421 -4.79 -7.68 14.41
C VAL A 421 -4.36 -8.80 15.35
N ASN A 422 -4.65 -10.05 15.00
CA ASN A 422 -4.21 -11.25 15.71
C ASN A 422 -2.84 -11.74 15.22
N GLY A 423 -2.27 -11.07 14.22
CA GLY A 423 -1.02 -11.44 13.58
C GLY A 423 -1.15 -12.53 12.51
N LEU A 424 -2.36 -12.96 12.17
CA LEU A 424 -2.56 -13.97 11.13
C LEU A 424 -2.21 -13.38 9.76
N TYR A 425 -1.44 -14.11 8.98
CA TYR A 425 -1.06 -13.72 7.63
C TYR A 425 -1.09 -14.89 6.66
N SER A 426 -1.25 -14.59 5.39
CA SER A 426 -1.15 -15.55 4.29
C SER A 426 -0.68 -14.81 3.04
N LEU A 427 0.39 -15.28 2.42
CA LEU A 427 0.86 -14.79 1.13
C LEU A 427 1.20 -15.96 0.23
N TYR A 428 1.21 -15.73 -1.08
CA TYR A 428 1.62 -16.73 -2.05
C TYR A 428 3.10 -16.54 -2.38
N ALA A 429 3.83 -17.65 -2.38
CA ALA A 429 5.14 -17.69 -2.97
C ALA A 429 5.04 -17.69 -4.50
N PRO A 430 6.09 -17.37 -5.24
CA PRO A 430 6.08 -17.46 -6.69
C PRO A 430 5.78 -18.88 -7.16
N ALA A 431 4.86 -19.04 -8.12
CA ALA A 431 4.39 -20.37 -8.56
C ALA A 431 5.49 -21.23 -9.21
N SER A 432 6.51 -20.61 -9.76
CA SER A 432 7.61 -21.25 -10.48
C SER A 432 8.90 -21.34 -9.67
N PHE A 433 8.91 -20.86 -8.43
CA PHE A 433 10.10 -20.83 -7.59
C PHE A 433 10.01 -21.83 -6.44
N THR A 434 11.04 -22.67 -6.33
CA THR A 434 11.31 -23.48 -5.14
C THR A 434 12.76 -23.27 -4.74
N GLY A 435 13.05 -23.19 -3.45
CA GLY A 435 14.41 -22.98 -2.97
C GLY A 435 14.50 -21.98 -1.82
N ALA A 436 15.72 -21.56 -1.55
CA ALA A 436 16.02 -20.67 -0.45
C ALA A 436 15.48 -19.24 -0.67
N ALA A 437 14.82 -18.71 0.35
CA ALA A 437 14.20 -17.39 0.32
C ALA A 437 14.23 -16.74 1.71
N VAL A 438 13.89 -15.47 1.78
CA VAL A 438 13.78 -14.74 3.05
C VAL A 438 12.37 -14.16 3.19
N LEU A 439 11.68 -14.54 4.24
CA LEU A 439 10.42 -13.92 4.65
C LEU A 439 10.74 -12.68 5.50
N PHE A 440 10.26 -11.54 5.05
CA PHE A 440 10.36 -10.28 5.77
C PHE A 440 9.03 -9.93 6.42
N ALA A 441 9.11 -9.39 7.63
CA ALA A 441 7.96 -8.77 8.32
C ALA A 441 8.37 -7.37 8.77
N ARG A 442 7.64 -6.35 8.30
CA ARG A 442 7.91 -4.94 8.55
C ARG A 442 6.77 -4.31 9.31
N PHE A 443 7.08 -3.68 10.43
CA PHE A 443 6.13 -3.03 11.33
C PHE A 443 6.03 -1.52 11.06
N ALA A 444 4.94 -0.92 11.53
CA ALA A 444 4.69 0.51 11.37
C ALA A 444 5.73 1.41 12.07
N ASP A 445 6.41 0.91 13.09
CA ASP A 445 7.52 1.60 13.76
C ASP A 445 8.85 1.52 12.98
N GLY A 446 8.84 0.88 11.79
CA GLY A 446 10.00 0.67 10.94
C GLY A 446 10.84 -0.56 11.32
N SER A 447 10.51 -1.28 12.37
CA SER A 447 11.22 -2.52 12.71
C SER A 447 11.02 -3.58 11.63
N LEU A 448 12.09 -4.32 11.33
CA LEU A 448 12.13 -5.33 10.27
C LEU A 448 12.61 -6.66 10.83
N ILE A 449 11.86 -7.72 10.57
CA ILE A 449 12.26 -9.09 10.89
C ILE A 449 12.54 -9.83 9.60
N LYS A 450 13.56 -10.64 9.64
CA LYS A 450 14.00 -11.53 8.56
C LYS A 450 13.94 -12.97 9.06
N LYS A 451 13.35 -13.86 8.29
CA LYS A 451 13.39 -15.30 8.54
C LYS A 451 13.76 -16.03 7.26
N GLU A 452 14.87 -16.73 7.29
CA GLU A 452 15.25 -17.63 6.21
C GLU A 452 14.26 -18.78 6.13
N ILE A 453 13.82 -19.09 4.93
CA ILE A 453 12.85 -20.12 4.62
C ILE A 453 13.30 -20.89 3.37
N VAL A 454 12.73 -22.05 3.17
CA VAL A 454 12.86 -22.79 1.91
C VAL A 454 11.46 -22.91 1.32
N ILE A 455 11.24 -22.33 0.15
CA ILE A 455 9.97 -22.44 -0.57
C ILE A 455 9.89 -23.81 -1.21
N THR A 456 8.81 -24.52 -0.95
CA THR A 456 8.48 -25.82 -1.56
C THR A 456 7.22 -25.70 -2.41
N ASN A 457 6.83 -26.76 -3.11
CA ASN A 457 5.58 -26.79 -3.87
C ASN A 457 4.33 -26.97 -3.00
N GLU A 458 4.49 -26.99 -1.67
CA GLU A 458 3.40 -27.21 -0.72
C GLU A 458 3.18 -25.98 0.17
N ASP A 459 1.98 -25.84 0.72
CA ASP A 459 1.67 -24.84 1.72
C ASP A 459 2.54 -25.03 2.97
N GLN A 460 3.06 -23.92 3.49
CA GLN A 460 3.96 -23.93 4.63
C GLN A 460 3.47 -22.98 5.71
N ARG A 461 3.41 -23.47 6.94
CA ARG A 461 3.14 -22.63 8.10
C ARG A 461 4.46 -22.11 8.68
N ILE A 462 4.58 -20.80 8.79
CA ILE A 462 5.76 -20.11 9.32
C ILE A 462 5.31 -19.07 10.35
N ASP A 463 5.49 -19.37 11.62
CA ASP A 463 5.19 -18.41 12.69
C ASP A 463 6.41 -17.53 12.97
N LEU A 464 6.18 -16.24 13.17
CA LEU A 464 7.18 -15.23 13.49
C LEU A 464 6.93 -14.69 14.89
N THR A 465 7.97 -14.63 15.70
CA THR A 465 7.89 -14.03 17.04
C THR A 465 8.87 -12.87 17.13
N VAL A 466 8.34 -11.70 17.48
CA VAL A 466 9.09 -10.50 17.79
C VAL A 466 9.07 -10.29 19.28
N ASN A 467 10.21 -10.36 19.88
CA ASN A 467 10.34 -9.97 21.27
C ASN A 467 10.87 -8.54 21.33
N ALA A 468 10.18 -7.64 21.99
CA ALA A 468 10.63 -6.26 22.22
C ALA A 468 12.02 -6.17 22.88
N ALA A 469 12.50 -7.30 23.43
CA ALA A 469 13.82 -7.48 24.03
C ALA A 469 14.78 -8.33 23.19
N SER A 470 14.36 -8.89 22.05
CA SER A 470 15.19 -9.80 21.26
C SER A 470 15.90 -9.13 20.07
N GLY A 471 16.34 -7.90 20.25
CA GLY A 471 17.67 -7.55 19.75
C GLY A 471 18.76 -8.37 20.47
N ALA A 472 18.43 -9.56 20.98
CA ALA A 472 19.29 -10.40 21.82
C ALA A 472 20.22 -11.32 21.03
N GLY A 473 20.52 -11.01 19.79
CA GLY A 473 21.58 -11.72 19.11
C GLY A 473 22.89 -10.97 19.20
N THR A 474 23.01 -9.84 18.57
CA THR A 474 24.31 -9.19 18.38
C THR A 474 24.22 -7.67 18.50
N GLY A 475 23.08 -7.06 18.23
CA GLY A 475 22.89 -5.64 18.30
C GLY A 475 21.82 -5.13 17.35
N MET A 476 21.68 -3.81 17.35
CA MET A 476 20.73 -3.11 16.48
C MET A 476 21.31 -1.76 16.04
N PHE A 477 20.82 -1.25 14.94
CA PHE A 477 20.97 0.16 14.60
C PHE A 477 19.63 0.78 14.24
N ARG A 478 19.50 2.06 14.47
CA ARG A 478 18.34 2.87 14.13
C ARG A 478 18.78 3.99 13.20
N VAL A 479 17.99 4.22 12.16
CA VAL A 479 18.20 5.33 11.22
C VAL A 479 16.98 6.25 11.32
N TYR A 480 17.24 7.55 11.46
CA TYR A 480 16.14 8.51 11.53
C TYR A 480 16.48 9.83 10.86
N SER A 481 15.47 10.47 10.27
CA SER A 481 15.57 11.77 9.64
C SER A 481 14.19 12.41 9.60
N ASN A 482 14.01 13.53 10.28
CA ASN A 482 12.75 14.30 10.22
C ASN A 482 12.48 14.83 8.81
N GLN A 483 13.54 15.18 8.07
CA GLN A 483 13.42 15.72 6.71
C GLN A 483 12.90 14.67 5.71
N LEU A 484 13.28 13.40 5.91
CA LEU A 484 12.88 12.29 5.05
C LEU A 484 11.72 11.47 5.66
N GLY A 485 11.20 11.84 6.82
CA GLY A 485 10.17 11.07 7.53
C GLY A 485 10.64 9.70 8.01
N LEU A 486 11.97 9.50 8.17
CA LEU A 486 12.57 8.23 8.51
C LEU A 486 12.60 7.98 10.02
N ASN A 487 12.28 6.75 10.41
CA ASN A 487 12.50 6.24 11.76
C ASN A 487 12.51 4.70 11.71
N MET A 488 13.64 4.10 11.35
CA MET A 488 13.75 2.68 11.05
C MET A 488 14.77 2.03 11.98
N SER A 489 14.47 0.82 12.45
CA SER A 489 15.37 0.01 13.29
C SER A 489 15.66 -1.32 12.65
N TYR A 490 16.93 -1.74 12.72
CA TYR A 490 17.42 -2.97 12.10
C TYR A 490 18.20 -3.78 13.12
N ALA A 491 18.00 -5.10 13.13
CA ALA A 491 18.83 -6.01 13.90
C ALA A 491 20.08 -6.39 13.10
N LEU A 492 21.24 -6.43 13.74
CA LEU A 492 22.46 -6.97 13.15
C LEU A 492 22.41 -8.50 13.09
N PRO A 493 22.99 -9.12 12.06
CA PRO A 493 23.03 -10.57 11.96
C PRO A 493 23.86 -11.17 13.10
N ALA A 494 23.46 -12.36 13.54
CA ALA A 494 24.32 -13.18 14.39
C ALA A 494 25.46 -13.79 13.56
N ALA A 495 26.56 -14.13 14.21
CA ALA A 495 27.62 -14.91 13.60
C ALA A 495 27.11 -16.29 13.14
N GLN A 496 27.85 -16.98 12.28
CA GLN A 496 27.44 -18.27 11.71
C GLN A 496 27.11 -19.33 12.76
N ASP A 497 27.71 -19.26 13.94
CA ASP A 497 27.40 -20.12 15.10
C ASP A 497 26.17 -19.67 15.90
N GLY A 498 25.45 -18.65 15.42
CA GLY A 498 24.32 -18.03 16.10
C GLY A 498 24.72 -17.13 17.28
N GLY A 499 26.01 -16.91 17.51
CA GLY A 499 26.54 -16.11 18.61
C GLY A 499 26.98 -14.69 18.22
N LEU A 500 27.85 -14.12 19.07
CA LEU A 500 28.43 -12.80 18.82
C LEU A 500 29.63 -12.89 17.86
N TRP A 501 29.76 -11.88 17.00
CA TRP A 501 30.96 -11.69 16.17
C TRP A 501 32.22 -11.45 17.02
N THR A 502 33.36 -11.72 16.45
CA THR A 502 34.65 -11.57 17.16
C THR A 502 35.30 -10.23 16.82
N ALA A 503 35.71 -9.50 17.84
CA ALA A 503 36.45 -8.27 17.69
C ALA A 503 37.94 -8.56 17.57
N GLU A 504 38.59 -7.97 16.58
CA GLU A 504 40.02 -8.03 16.38
C GLU A 504 40.68 -6.71 16.77
N VAL A 505 41.71 -6.80 17.61
CA VAL A 505 42.52 -5.64 18.00
C VAL A 505 43.97 -5.92 17.55
N GLN A 506 44.40 -5.22 16.51
CA GLN A 506 45.75 -5.38 15.95
C GLN A 506 46.33 -4.03 15.50
N GLY A 507 47.59 -3.76 15.86
CA GLY A 507 48.33 -2.59 15.38
C GLY A 507 47.68 -1.24 15.72
N GLY A 508 46.98 -1.14 16.86
CA GLY A 508 46.23 0.06 17.25
C GLY A 508 44.93 0.27 16.50
N SER A 509 44.42 -0.75 15.82
CA SER A 509 43.12 -0.76 15.20
C SER A 509 42.17 -1.72 15.92
N PHE A 510 40.92 -1.36 16.00
CA PHE A 510 39.83 -2.21 16.48
C PHE A 510 38.86 -2.46 15.31
N ASN A 511 38.62 -3.71 14.99
CA ASN A 511 37.79 -4.11 13.88
C ASN A 511 36.82 -5.22 14.27
N ILE A 512 35.56 -5.09 13.81
CA ILE A 512 34.55 -6.14 13.84
C ILE A 512 33.95 -6.16 12.46
N SER A 513 34.04 -7.27 11.76
CA SER A 513 33.40 -7.45 10.47
C SER A 513 32.59 -8.75 10.48
N GLY A 514 31.47 -8.71 9.80
CA GLY A 514 30.59 -9.85 9.65
C GLY A 514 29.98 -9.89 8.25
N GLU A 515 29.91 -11.09 7.71
CA GLU A 515 29.21 -11.38 6.48
C GLU A 515 28.36 -12.62 6.70
N LYS A 516 27.13 -12.56 6.30
CA LYS A 516 26.18 -13.67 6.32
C LYS A 516 25.52 -13.78 4.97
N GLU A 517 25.64 -14.93 4.34
CA GLU A 517 24.83 -15.30 3.18
C GLU A 517 23.42 -15.60 3.66
N LEU A 518 22.41 -14.99 3.02
CA LEU A 518 21.01 -15.18 3.32
C LEU A 518 20.41 -16.25 2.41
N ALA A 519 19.69 -17.19 3.02
CA ALA A 519 18.97 -18.23 2.31
C ALA A 519 19.83 -18.99 1.29
N LYS A 520 20.97 -19.48 1.72
CA LYS A 520 21.88 -20.28 0.91
C LYS A 520 21.24 -21.63 0.60
N ASP A 521 21.15 -21.99 -0.67
CA ASP A 521 20.82 -23.32 -1.12
C ASP A 521 22.12 -24.09 -1.40
N GLU A 522 22.34 -25.19 -0.68
CA GLU A 522 23.52 -26.05 -0.84
C GLU A 522 23.25 -27.24 -1.77
N THR A 523 22.10 -27.29 -2.45
CA THR A 523 21.77 -28.34 -3.40
C THR A 523 22.79 -28.34 -4.55
N PRO A 524 23.47 -29.45 -4.82
CA PRO A 524 24.42 -29.50 -5.92
C PRO A 524 23.73 -29.46 -7.26
N MET A 525 24.29 -28.72 -8.21
CA MET A 525 23.77 -28.67 -9.57
C MET A 525 23.77 -30.07 -10.20
N PRO A 526 22.64 -30.55 -10.77
CA PRO A 526 22.61 -31.82 -11.47
C PRO A 526 23.59 -31.86 -12.65
N GLU A 527 24.25 -32.99 -12.86
CA GLU A 527 25.12 -33.16 -14.02
C GLU A 527 24.30 -33.33 -15.30
N GLY A 528 24.81 -32.82 -16.42
CA GLY A 528 24.23 -33.05 -17.76
C GLY A 528 23.16 -32.06 -18.19
N LEU A 529 22.94 -30.98 -17.45
CA LEU A 529 22.03 -29.90 -17.87
C LEU A 529 22.58 -29.16 -19.11
N THR A 530 21.69 -28.75 -20.01
CA THR A 530 21.98 -27.80 -21.06
C THR A 530 22.29 -26.41 -20.47
N PRO A 531 22.96 -25.49 -21.21
CA PRO A 531 23.25 -24.14 -20.73
C PRO A 531 22.02 -23.39 -20.24
N ASP A 532 20.88 -23.52 -20.91
CA ASP A 532 19.61 -22.89 -20.52
C ASP A 532 19.02 -23.52 -19.25
N GLU A 533 19.18 -24.81 -19.06
CA GLU A 533 18.76 -25.51 -17.84
C GLU A 533 19.71 -25.21 -16.68
N GLN A 534 21.01 -25.07 -16.93
CA GLN A 534 21.99 -24.63 -15.95
C GLN A 534 21.66 -23.22 -15.46
N TRP A 535 21.38 -22.30 -16.38
CA TRP A 535 21.01 -20.93 -16.03
C TRP A 535 19.72 -20.86 -15.20
N LYS A 536 18.68 -21.62 -15.59
CA LYS A 536 17.44 -21.72 -14.80
C LYS A 536 17.67 -22.35 -13.43
N TRP A 537 18.53 -23.36 -13.37
CA TRP A 537 18.89 -23.99 -12.10
C TRP A 537 19.64 -22.99 -11.20
N GLU A 538 20.62 -22.28 -11.73
CA GLU A 538 21.35 -21.24 -11.02
C GLU A 538 20.41 -20.13 -10.52
N GLU A 539 19.48 -19.67 -11.35
CA GLU A 539 18.49 -18.66 -10.97
C GLU A 539 17.59 -19.14 -9.81
N GLN A 540 17.20 -20.39 -9.81
CA GLN A 540 16.37 -20.97 -8.75
C GLN A 540 17.12 -21.23 -7.45
N HIS A 541 18.45 -21.48 -7.53
CA HIS A 541 19.28 -21.81 -6.38
C HIS A 541 20.26 -20.69 -5.98
N MET A 542 20.11 -19.51 -6.62
CA MET A 542 20.87 -18.32 -6.20
C MET A 542 20.56 -17.96 -4.75
N GLN A 543 21.62 -17.50 -4.08
CA GLN A 543 21.46 -16.90 -2.75
C GLN A 543 20.41 -15.78 -2.82
N SER A 544 19.48 -15.76 -1.88
CA SER A 544 18.51 -14.66 -1.76
C SER A 544 19.14 -13.35 -1.29
N GLY A 545 20.48 -13.32 -1.15
CA GLY A 545 21.24 -12.15 -0.84
C GLY A 545 22.31 -12.36 0.22
N ARG A 546 22.93 -11.28 0.61
CA ARG A 546 23.94 -11.26 1.69
C ARG A 546 23.76 -10.06 2.58
N GLU A 547 24.20 -10.22 3.81
CA GLU A 547 24.21 -9.19 4.83
C GLU A 547 25.65 -9.00 5.32
N GLN A 548 26.14 -7.77 5.28
CA GLN A 548 27.50 -7.44 5.69
C GLN A 548 27.47 -6.25 6.64
N PHE A 549 28.35 -6.26 7.62
CA PHE A 549 28.63 -5.06 8.41
C PHE A 549 30.10 -4.98 8.78
N ASN A 550 30.57 -3.78 9.02
CA ASN A 550 31.88 -3.47 9.48
C ASN A 550 31.85 -2.36 10.52
N PHE A 551 32.54 -2.54 11.62
CA PHE A 551 32.82 -1.50 12.59
C PHE A 551 34.33 -1.35 12.80
N TYR A 552 34.83 -0.14 12.69
CA TYR A 552 36.26 0.13 12.71
C TYR A 552 36.59 1.37 13.52
N ILE A 553 37.65 1.28 14.34
CA ILE A 553 38.27 2.42 15.02
C ILE A 553 39.78 2.39 14.73
N GLN A 554 40.29 3.48 14.17
CA GLN A 554 41.72 3.69 14.03
C GLN A 554 42.29 4.38 15.29
N GLY A 555 43.47 3.99 15.75
CA GLY A 555 44.06 4.53 16.96
C GLY A 555 43.32 4.06 18.24
N TYR A 556 42.83 2.83 18.22
CA TYR A 556 42.22 2.21 19.40
C TYR A 556 43.20 2.07 20.55
N ASP A 557 42.81 2.59 21.71
CA ASP A 557 43.57 2.51 22.96
C ASP A 557 42.68 1.80 24.00
N PRO A 558 43.04 0.60 24.47
CA PRO A 558 42.23 -0.18 25.39
C PRO A 558 42.05 0.47 26.79
N SER A 559 42.83 1.51 27.09
CA SER A 559 42.64 2.30 28.33
C SER A 559 41.51 3.35 28.21
N LYS A 560 41.00 3.60 27.02
CA LYS A 560 39.94 4.55 26.72
C LYS A 560 38.61 3.83 26.45
N THR A 561 37.52 4.49 26.78
CA THR A 561 36.17 4.02 26.49
C THR A 561 35.48 4.85 25.42
N GLU A 562 36.00 6.02 25.08
CA GLU A 562 35.43 6.95 24.11
C GLU A 562 36.40 7.21 22.96
N PHE A 563 35.88 7.20 21.75
CA PHE A 563 36.64 7.38 20.51
C PHE A 563 35.89 8.38 19.62
N GLU A 564 36.59 9.43 19.16
CA GLU A 564 36.04 10.53 18.39
C GLU A 564 35.69 10.13 16.94
N SER A 565 36.36 9.11 16.40
CA SER A 565 36.24 8.72 15.01
C SER A 565 36.11 7.20 14.88
N ALA A 566 34.87 6.74 14.87
CA ALA A 566 34.51 5.37 14.54
C ALA A 566 33.71 5.34 13.25
N ILE A 567 33.84 4.24 12.53
CA ILE A 567 33.11 3.99 11.28
C ILE A 567 32.27 2.75 11.46
N PHE A 568 30.99 2.85 11.10
CA PHE A 568 30.09 1.70 10.99
C PHE A 568 29.49 1.67 9.60
N SER A 569 29.53 0.53 8.96
CA SER A 569 28.91 0.29 7.66
C SER A 569 28.05 -0.96 7.74
N TYR A 570 26.89 -0.89 7.13
CA TYR A 570 26.00 -2.02 6.99
C TYR A 570 25.46 -2.07 5.56
N TYR A 571 25.40 -3.25 5.01
CA TYR A 571 24.91 -3.52 3.67
C TYR A 571 24.02 -4.75 3.67
N LEU A 572 22.81 -4.61 3.14
CA LEU A 572 21.87 -5.72 2.90
C LEU A 572 21.59 -5.81 1.41
N GLU A 573 21.90 -6.94 0.85
CA GLU A 573 21.62 -7.33 -0.53
C GLU A 573 20.64 -8.51 -0.49
N ALA A 574 19.36 -8.22 -0.28
CA ALA A 574 18.29 -9.21 -0.30
C ALA A 574 16.97 -8.49 -0.56
N GLY A 575 16.41 -8.65 -1.76
CA GLY A 575 15.23 -7.90 -2.16
C GLY A 575 15.54 -6.39 -2.23
N PRO A 576 15.17 -5.59 -1.22
CA PRO A 576 15.61 -4.20 -1.18
C PRO A 576 17.09 -4.12 -0.81
N HIS A 577 17.90 -3.64 -1.73
CA HIS A 577 19.27 -3.24 -1.39
C HIS A 577 19.21 -2.00 -0.51
N PHE A 578 19.81 -2.08 0.67
CA PHE A 578 20.06 -0.88 1.43
C PHE A 578 21.47 -0.86 2.05
N GLN A 579 22.00 0.34 2.19
CA GLN A 579 23.29 0.60 2.80
C GLN A 579 23.16 1.67 3.86
N LEU A 580 23.93 1.53 4.93
CA LEU A 580 24.18 2.56 5.92
C LEU A 580 25.69 2.72 6.06
N HIS A 581 26.14 3.96 6.00
CA HIS A 581 27.51 4.31 6.36
C HIS A 581 27.49 5.45 7.38
N ALA A 582 27.88 5.16 8.60
CA ALA A 582 27.86 6.09 9.73
C ALA A 582 29.28 6.37 10.23
N THR A 583 29.55 7.62 10.55
CA THR A 583 30.83 8.07 11.13
C THR A 583 30.58 8.97 12.33
N GLY A 584 31.37 8.81 13.38
CA GLY A 584 31.25 9.67 14.55
C GLY A 584 31.83 9.09 15.82
N LYS A 585 31.37 9.62 16.94
CA LYS A 585 31.82 9.17 18.27
C LYS A 585 31.29 7.78 18.60
N ALA A 586 32.13 6.95 19.18
CA ALA A 586 31.75 5.66 19.71
C ALA A 586 32.18 5.49 21.16
N THR A 587 31.34 4.81 21.94
CA THR A 587 31.71 4.28 23.26
C THR A 587 31.95 2.78 23.11
N VAL A 588 33.12 2.31 23.60
CA VAL A 588 33.49 0.89 23.59
C VAL A 588 33.88 0.49 25.02
N THR A 589 33.14 -0.47 25.59
CA THR A 589 33.41 -1.01 26.92
C THR A 589 33.64 -2.50 26.86
N LEU A 590 34.60 -3.01 27.62
CA LEU A 590 34.88 -4.44 27.70
C LEU A 590 34.48 -4.99 29.08
N ASN A 591 33.53 -5.91 29.10
CA ASN A 591 33.06 -6.58 30.31
C ASN A 591 33.05 -8.11 30.07
N ASN A 592 33.73 -8.86 30.92
CA ASN A 592 33.74 -10.33 30.88
C ASN A 592 34.05 -10.90 29.48
N GLY A 593 35.03 -10.30 28.76
CA GLY A 593 35.40 -10.74 27.42
C GLY A 593 34.42 -10.33 26.31
N ILE A 594 33.43 -9.50 26.59
CA ILE A 594 32.47 -8.98 25.63
C ILE A 594 32.65 -7.47 25.50
N TYR A 595 32.89 -7.01 24.29
CA TYR A 595 32.83 -5.59 23.95
C TYR A 595 31.35 -5.17 23.75
N ASN A 596 30.98 -4.04 24.36
CA ASN A 596 29.71 -3.36 24.10
C ASN A 596 30.03 -2.04 23.40
N ILE A 597 29.46 -1.87 22.23
CA ILE A 597 29.72 -0.75 21.32
C ILE A 597 28.47 0.08 21.16
N LYS A 598 28.60 1.41 21.29
CA LYS A 598 27.49 2.35 21.09
C LYS A 598 27.97 3.57 20.30
N MET A 599 27.19 3.94 19.30
CA MET A 599 27.27 5.24 18.62
C MET A 599 25.88 5.87 18.68
N LYS A 600 25.76 7.12 19.11
CA LYS A 600 24.46 7.81 19.24
C LYS A 600 24.46 9.13 18.52
N GLY A 601 23.38 9.39 17.77
CA GLY A 601 23.17 10.65 17.06
C GLY A 601 24.27 10.93 16.03
N VAL A 602 24.90 9.90 15.47
CA VAL A 602 26.00 10.06 14.53
C VAL A 602 25.50 10.37 13.13
N SER A 603 26.29 11.16 12.39
CA SER A 603 25.98 11.45 10.98
C SER A 603 26.17 10.20 10.13
N ALA A 604 25.22 9.93 9.28
CA ALA A 604 25.27 8.78 8.38
C ALA A 604 24.75 9.13 6.99
N THR A 605 25.17 8.34 6.00
CA THR A 605 24.53 8.26 4.69
C THR A 605 23.74 6.98 4.60
N PHE A 606 22.58 7.06 4.00
CA PHE A 606 21.67 5.94 3.85
C PHE A 606 21.12 5.90 2.43
N SER A 607 21.07 4.72 1.85
CA SER A 607 20.35 4.47 0.60
C SER A 607 19.45 3.27 0.75
N ASP A 608 18.29 3.35 0.12
CA ASP A 608 17.34 2.26 0.04
C ASP A 608 16.67 2.31 -1.34
N GLN A 609 17.06 1.40 -2.20
CA GLN A 609 16.59 1.37 -3.59
C GLN A 609 15.08 1.15 -3.69
N MET A 610 14.47 0.41 -2.77
CA MET A 610 13.02 0.23 -2.74
C MET A 610 12.25 1.48 -2.35
N SER A 611 12.80 2.28 -1.46
CA SER A 611 12.19 3.52 -1.00
C SER A 611 12.51 4.69 -1.93
N GLY A 612 13.34 4.49 -2.95
CA GLY A 612 13.82 5.56 -3.82
C GLY A 612 14.66 6.60 -3.11
N ILE A 613 15.31 6.21 -2.01
CA ILE A 613 16.31 7.06 -1.36
C ILE A 613 17.62 6.86 -2.11
N ASP A 614 18.03 7.92 -2.79
CA ASP A 614 19.27 7.93 -3.56
C ASP A 614 20.48 7.69 -2.67
N ASP A 615 21.51 7.10 -3.27
CA ASP A 615 22.81 6.94 -2.65
C ASP A 615 23.27 8.29 -2.06
N ASN A 616 23.63 8.26 -0.77
CA ASN A 616 24.12 9.41 0.00
C ASN A 616 23.08 10.34 0.65
N SER A 617 21.83 9.94 0.81
CA SER A 617 20.89 10.71 1.65
C SER A 617 21.41 10.84 3.08
N LYS A 618 21.50 12.08 3.58
CA LYS A 618 21.99 12.36 4.93
C LYS A 618 20.95 12.03 5.99
N VAL A 619 21.33 11.20 6.94
CA VAL A 619 20.48 10.74 8.05
C VAL A 619 21.25 10.79 9.36
N THR A 620 20.57 10.54 10.46
CA THR A 620 21.19 10.32 11.76
C THR A 620 21.04 8.84 12.14
N ALA A 621 22.06 8.25 12.78
CA ALA A 621 22.02 6.87 13.20
C ALA A 621 22.38 6.70 14.69
N ASP A 622 21.69 5.77 15.33
CA ASP A 622 22.07 5.18 16.62
C ASP A 622 22.44 3.71 16.38
N ILE A 623 23.59 3.29 16.85
CA ILE A 623 24.11 1.92 16.66
C ILE A 623 24.49 1.37 18.03
N GLU A 624 24.02 0.17 18.35
CA GLU A 624 24.37 -0.54 19.59
C GLU A 624 24.52 -2.04 19.33
N PHE A 625 25.66 -2.60 19.64
CA PHE A 625 25.90 -4.04 19.48
C PHE A 625 27.02 -4.55 20.38
N SER A 626 27.15 -5.88 20.44
CA SER A 626 28.17 -6.56 21.23
C SER A 626 29.01 -7.51 20.38
N ALA A 627 30.28 -7.69 20.74
CA ALA A 627 31.21 -8.62 20.10
C ALA A 627 32.09 -9.33 21.13
N LYS A 628 32.49 -10.56 20.83
CA LYS A 628 33.46 -11.32 21.66
C LYS A 628 34.85 -10.74 21.47
N LYS A 629 35.64 -10.66 22.54
CA LYS A 629 37.07 -10.45 22.44
C LYS A 629 37.69 -11.72 21.85
N LYS A 630 38.56 -11.56 20.85
CA LYS A 630 39.38 -12.65 20.29
C LYS A 630 40.36 -13.18 21.30
#